data_ea8ad508f5394ecb01787f8630bfdfd8
#
_entry.id   ea8ad508f5394ecb01787f8630bfdfd8
#
_cell.length_a   1.000
_cell.length_b   1.000
_cell.length_c   1.000
_cell.angle_alpha   90.00
_cell.angle_beta   90.00
_cell.angle_gamma   90.00
#
_symmetry.space_group_name_H-M   'P 1'
#
loop_
_entity.id
_entity.type
_entity.pdbx_description
1 polymer ?
#
loop_
_entity_poly.entity_id
_entity_poly.type
_entity_poly.pdbx_seq_one_letter_code
_entity_poly.pdbx_strand_id
1 'polypeptide(L)'
;MSGPSWKNIYNLSTDQLNNLDEAEDMIEMMNLTKAENILLKMYEENPGCVPVLNVLAHMYGRHLSDFESAIKFYNLVLDIEPDNAWARDERRKYNRYLSYD
;
A
#
# COMPACT_ATOMS: atom_id res chain seq x y z
N MET A 1 -12.49 -10.47 -15.09
CA MET A 1 -12.04 -9.13 -14.72
C MET A 1 -10.87 -9.25 -13.78
N SER A 2 -9.84 -8.61 -14.13
CA SER A 2 -8.64 -8.63 -13.32
C SER A 2 -8.66 -7.47 -12.33
N GLY A 3 -8.28 -7.72 -11.12
CA GLY A 3 -8.13 -6.72 -10.09
C GLY A 3 -9.45 -6.28 -9.46
N PRO A 4 -9.37 -5.71 -8.28
CA PRO A 4 -10.55 -5.20 -7.56
C PRO A 4 -11.09 -3.95 -8.26
N SER A 5 -12.41 -3.81 -8.26
CA SER A 5 -13.06 -2.68 -8.89
C SER A 5 -12.69 -1.34 -8.26
N TRP A 6 -12.22 -1.34 -7.01
CA TRP A 6 -11.82 -0.11 -6.33
C TRP A 6 -10.67 0.62 -7.03
N LYS A 7 -9.82 -0.10 -7.78
CA LYS A 7 -8.73 0.54 -8.53
C LYS A 7 -9.23 1.49 -9.60
N ASN A 8 -10.42 1.24 -10.15
CA ASN A 8 -10.97 2.03 -11.25
C ASN A 8 -11.40 3.43 -10.81
N ILE A 9 -11.75 3.60 -9.54
CA ILE A 9 -12.19 4.92 -9.06
C ILE A 9 -11.03 5.92 -8.92
N TYR A 10 -9.81 5.46 -9.01
CA TYR A 10 -8.63 6.34 -8.91
C TYR A 10 -8.06 6.75 -10.27
N ASN A 11 -8.69 6.34 -11.37
CA ASN A 11 -8.28 6.73 -12.72
C ASN A 11 -6.81 6.44 -13.02
N LEU A 12 -6.34 5.27 -12.62
CA LEU A 12 -4.96 4.90 -12.90
C LEU A 12 -4.74 4.67 -14.39
N SER A 13 -3.59 5.09 -14.91
CA SER A 13 -3.21 4.81 -16.29
C SER A 13 -2.97 3.31 -16.47
N THR A 14 -2.93 2.84 -17.72
CA THR A 14 -2.63 1.45 -18.03
C THR A 14 -1.27 1.06 -17.45
N ASP A 15 -0.26 1.93 -17.58
CA ASP A 15 1.07 1.66 -17.03
C ASP A 15 1.04 1.55 -15.51
N GLN A 16 0.30 2.42 -14.84
CA GLN A 16 0.17 2.36 -13.39
C GLN A 16 -0.50 1.06 -12.96
N LEU A 17 -1.58 0.65 -13.63
CA LEU A 17 -2.27 -0.59 -13.33
C LEU A 17 -1.35 -1.80 -13.52
N ASN A 18 -0.61 -1.82 -14.64
CA ASN A 18 0.31 -2.92 -14.92
C ASN A 18 1.43 -3.01 -13.88
N ASN A 19 1.99 -1.87 -13.50
CA ASN A 19 3.07 -1.84 -12.51
C ASN A 19 2.55 -2.26 -11.14
N LEU A 20 1.35 -1.83 -10.78
CA LEU A 20 0.76 -2.21 -9.50
C LEU A 20 0.46 -3.71 -9.45
N ASP A 21 -0.09 -4.26 -10.55
CA ASP A 21 -0.35 -5.69 -10.65
C ASP A 21 0.95 -6.49 -10.56
N GLU A 22 2.01 -6.03 -11.21
CA GLU A 22 3.32 -6.69 -11.12
C GLU A 22 3.84 -6.68 -9.69
N ALA A 23 3.71 -5.56 -9.00
CA ALA A 23 4.15 -5.47 -7.60
C ALA A 23 3.36 -6.44 -6.72
N GLU A 24 2.05 -6.53 -6.91
CA GLU A 24 1.23 -7.46 -6.15
C GLU A 24 1.61 -8.92 -6.43
N ASP A 25 1.91 -9.26 -7.68
CA ASP A 25 2.39 -10.59 -8.04
C ASP A 25 3.72 -10.89 -7.35
N MET A 26 4.62 -9.92 -7.30
CA MET A 26 5.90 -10.09 -6.61
C MET A 26 5.70 -10.33 -5.11
N ILE A 27 4.73 -9.65 -4.50
CA ILE A 27 4.40 -9.87 -3.09
C ILE A 27 3.91 -11.31 -2.89
N GLU A 28 3.01 -11.79 -3.76
CA GLU A 28 2.50 -13.15 -3.67
C GLU A 28 3.60 -14.19 -3.80
N MET A 29 4.60 -13.92 -4.64
CA MET A 29 5.75 -14.80 -4.82
C MET A 29 6.82 -14.58 -3.75
N MET A 30 6.56 -13.72 -2.78
CA MET A 30 7.50 -13.38 -1.71
C MET A 30 8.79 -12.73 -2.21
N ASN A 31 8.76 -12.15 -3.40
CA ASN A 31 9.87 -11.34 -3.91
C ASN A 31 9.69 -9.90 -3.46
N LEU A 32 9.86 -9.69 -2.15
CA LEU A 32 9.50 -8.43 -1.52
C LEU A 32 10.43 -7.28 -1.89
N THR A 33 11.70 -7.56 -2.13
CA THR A 33 12.64 -6.53 -2.56
C THR A 33 12.24 -5.93 -3.90
N LYS A 34 11.87 -6.78 -4.85
CA LYS A 34 11.46 -6.30 -6.17
C LYS A 34 10.14 -5.56 -6.09
N ALA A 35 9.18 -6.08 -5.29
CA ALA A 35 7.90 -5.42 -5.08
C ALA A 35 8.12 -4.03 -4.48
N GLU A 36 8.96 -3.92 -3.47
CA GLU A 36 9.26 -2.66 -2.83
C GLU A 36 9.84 -1.65 -3.82
N ASN A 37 10.78 -2.09 -4.64
CA ASN A 37 11.39 -1.20 -5.63
C ASN A 37 10.37 -0.66 -6.62
N ILE A 38 9.48 -1.51 -7.11
CA ILE A 38 8.42 -1.09 -8.03
C ILE A 38 7.50 -0.06 -7.36
N LEU A 39 7.06 -0.36 -6.14
CA LEU A 39 6.10 0.48 -5.44
C LEU A 39 6.71 1.82 -5.02
N LEU A 40 7.96 1.83 -4.56
CA LEU A 40 8.61 3.07 -4.17
C LEU A 40 8.84 3.97 -5.37
N LYS A 41 9.17 3.41 -6.53
CA LYS A 41 9.29 4.20 -7.74
C LYS A 41 7.95 4.82 -8.12
N MET A 42 6.87 4.05 -8.04
CA MET A 42 5.53 4.58 -8.31
C MET A 42 5.16 5.69 -7.33
N TYR A 43 5.52 5.51 -6.06
CA TYR A 43 5.27 6.50 -5.03
C TYR A 43 6.05 7.80 -5.30
N GLU A 44 7.30 7.70 -5.71
CA GLU A 44 8.10 8.88 -6.06
C GLU A 44 7.48 9.64 -7.23
N GLU A 45 6.96 8.92 -8.22
CA GLU A 45 6.35 9.52 -9.41
C GLU A 45 5.00 10.17 -9.11
N ASN A 46 4.25 9.59 -8.16
CA ASN A 46 2.91 10.08 -7.81
C ASN A 46 2.63 9.82 -6.32
N PRO A 47 3.10 10.72 -5.43
CA PRO A 47 2.96 10.49 -3.99
C PRO A 47 1.52 10.44 -3.47
N GLY A 48 0.56 10.94 -4.25
CA GLY A 48 -0.84 10.94 -3.84
C GLY A 48 -1.65 9.75 -4.34
N CYS A 49 -1.00 8.74 -4.92
CA CYS A 49 -1.71 7.59 -5.47
C CYS A 49 -2.11 6.64 -4.34
N VAL A 50 -3.36 6.71 -3.89
CA VAL A 50 -3.86 5.93 -2.76
C VAL A 50 -3.67 4.42 -2.93
N PRO A 51 -3.97 3.81 -4.11
CA PRO A 51 -3.72 2.38 -4.27
C PRO A 51 -2.26 1.98 -4.01
N VAL A 52 -1.30 2.77 -4.45
CA VAL A 52 0.12 2.48 -4.22
C VAL A 52 0.44 2.58 -2.73
N LEU A 53 -0.06 3.61 -2.06
CA LEU A 53 0.13 3.79 -0.63
C LEU A 53 -0.44 2.62 0.17
N ASN A 54 -1.63 2.15 -0.20
CA ASN A 54 -2.27 1.01 0.46
C ASN A 54 -1.46 -0.27 0.29
N VAL A 55 -0.97 -0.55 -0.92
CA VAL A 55 -0.18 -1.76 -1.17
C VAL A 55 1.15 -1.70 -0.44
N LEU A 56 1.83 -0.54 -0.43
CA LEU A 56 3.05 -0.36 0.34
C LEU A 56 2.81 -0.61 1.83
N ALA A 57 1.78 0.03 2.39
CA ALA A 57 1.46 -0.12 3.80
C ALA A 57 1.18 -1.58 4.16
N HIS A 58 0.38 -2.25 3.33
CA HIS A 58 0.04 -3.66 3.54
C HIS A 58 1.27 -4.55 3.51
N MET A 59 2.15 -4.33 2.52
CA MET A 59 3.38 -5.10 2.39
C MET A 59 4.28 -4.93 3.62
N TYR A 60 4.49 -3.70 4.04
CA TYR A 60 5.35 -3.45 5.20
C TYR A 60 4.78 -4.09 6.47
N GLY A 61 3.49 -3.94 6.70
CA GLY A 61 2.87 -4.47 7.91
C GLY A 61 2.71 -5.97 7.89
N ARG A 62 2.18 -6.51 6.81
CA ARG A 62 1.81 -7.93 6.72
C ARG A 62 3.01 -8.84 6.45
N HIS A 63 3.90 -8.42 5.55
CA HIS A 63 4.95 -9.30 5.06
C HIS A 63 6.33 -8.99 5.65
N LEU A 64 6.59 -7.77 6.03
CA LEU A 64 7.90 -7.36 6.54
C LEU A 64 7.89 -7.07 8.04
N SER A 65 6.74 -7.09 8.67
CA SER A 65 6.56 -6.75 10.09
C SER A 65 7.18 -5.38 10.43
N ASP A 66 7.24 -4.50 9.46
CA ASP A 66 7.71 -3.13 9.64
C ASP A 66 6.50 -2.25 9.92
N PHE A 67 6.04 -2.30 11.17
CA PHE A 67 4.79 -1.64 11.56
C PHE A 67 4.90 -0.12 11.49
N GLU A 68 6.06 0.44 11.76
CA GLU A 68 6.26 1.88 11.68
C GLU A 68 6.08 2.39 10.25
N SER A 69 6.67 1.69 9.27
CA SER A 69 6.50 2.06 7.87
C SER A 69 5.06 1.88 7.41
N ALA A 70 4.41 0.79 7.86
CA ALA A 70 3.00 0.56 7.54
C ALA A 70 2.13 1.73 8.03
N ILE A 71 2.34 2.14 9.27
CA ILE A 71 1.59 3.25 9.87
C ILE A 71 1.85 4.54 9.09
N LYS A 72 3.10 4.79 8.71
CA LYS A 72 3.46 5.97 7.93
C LYS A 72 2.64 6.06 6.63
N PHE A 73 2.56 4.96 5.89
CA PHE A 73 1.83 4.96 4.63
C PHE A 73 0.32 5.01 4.82
N TYR A 74 -0.23 4.37 5.87
CA TYR A 74 -1.64 4.52 6.18
C TYR A 74 -1.98 5.95 6.62
N ASN A 75 -1.07 6.62 7.31
CA ASN A 75 -1.26 8.04 7.63
C ASN A 75 -1.37 8.89 6.38
N LEU A 76 -0.53 8.60 5.36
CA LEU A 76 -0.60 9.31 4.08
C LEU A 76 -1.93 9.07 3.39
N VAL A 77 -2.44 7.84 3.44
CA VAL A 77 -3.78 7.54 2.89
C VAL A 77 -4.83 8.37 3.60
N LEU A 78 -4.78 8.44 4.93
CA LEU A 78 -5.78 9.16 5.72
C LEU A 78 -5.69 10.67 5.55
N ASP A 79 -4.51 11.20 5.21
CA ASP A 79 -4.37 12.62 4.86
C ASP A 79 -5.14 12.94 3.57
N ILE A 80 -5.17 11.99 2.63
CA ILE A 80 -5.87 12.16 1.36
C ILE A 80 -7.35 11.79 1.49
N GLU A 81 -7.62 10.69 2.20
CA GLU A 81 -8.96 10.13 2.39
C GLU A 81 -9.23 9.93 3.87
N PRO A 82 -9.63 10.99 4.60
CA PRO A 82 -9.86 10.86 6.05
C PRO A 82 -10.92 9.82 6.44
N ASP A 83 -11.84 9.52 5.52
CA ASP A 83 -12.92 8.56 5.77
C ASP A 83 -12.58 7.13 5.38
N ASN A 84 -11.32 6.87 5.00
CA ASN A 84 -10.91 5.53 4.59
C ASN A 84 -10.88 4.60 5.79
N ALA A 85 -11.94 3.81 5.95
CA ALA A 85 -12.09 2.92 7.11
C ALA A 85 -11.02 1.83 7.15
N TRP A 86 -10.64 1.30 5.99
CA TRP A 86 -9.60 0.28 5.91
C TRP A 86 -8.26 0.80 6.47
N ALA A 87 -7.83 1.97 5.99
CA ALA A 87 -6.56 2.54 6.44
C ALA A 87 -6.59 2.85 7.95
N ARG A 88 -7.73 3.37 8.43
CA ARG A 88 -7.88 3.67 9.85
C ARG A 88 -7.78 2.42 10.71
N ASP A 89 -8.46 1.35 10.30
CA ASP A 89 -8.49 0.10 11.08
C ASP A 89 -7.13 -0.59 11.05
N GLU A 90 -6.46 -0.61 9.91
CA GLU A 90 -5.13 -1.20 9.79
C GLU A 90 -4.10 -0.41 10.59
N ARG A 91 -4.16 0.92 10.54
CA ARG A 91 -3.29 1.76 11.36
C ARG A 91 -3.46 1.46 12.84
N ARG A 92 -4.71 1.33 13.28
CA ARG A 92 -5.01 1.02 14.68
C ARG A 92 -4.41 -0.33 15.09
N LYS A 93 -4.54 -1.32 14.21
CA LYS A 93 -3.99 -2.66 14.46
C LYS A 93 -2.48 -2.61 14.64
N TYR A 94 -1.76 -1.93 13.75
CA TYR A 94 -0.31 -1.88 13.83
C TYR A 94 0.18 -1.01 14.98
N ASN A 95 -0.56 0.02 15.35
CA ASN A 95 -0.26 0.79 16.56
C ASN A 95 -0.32 -0.09 17.81
N ARG A 96 -1.30 -1.00 17.88
CA ARG A 96 -1.39 -1.94 18.99
C ARG A 96 -0.19 -2.88 19.02
N TYR A 97 0.26 -3.36 17.85
CA TYR A 97 1.43 -4.23 17.80
C TYR A 97 2.67 -3.54 18.33
N LEU A 98 2.86 -2.27 18.00
CA LEU A 98 3.98 -1.49 18.53
C LEU A 98 3.89 -1.29 20.04
N SER A 99 2.69 -1.15 20.59
CA SER A 99 2.53 -0.88 22.02
C SER A 99 2.82 -2.10 22.89
N TYR A 100 2.93 -3.29 22.35
CA TYR A 100 3.23 -4.49 23.12
C TYR A 100 4.73 -4.70 23.33
N ASP A 101 5.55 -3.88 22.73
CA ASP A 101 6.97 -3.91 22.96
C ASP A 101 7.34 -3.15 24.25
#